data_8171f55700883f8f3a51e6074b154ff0
#
_entry.id   8171f55700883f8f3a51e6074b154ff0
#
_cell.length_a   1.000
_cell.length_b   1.000
_cell.length_c   1.000
_cell.angle_alpha   90.00
_cell.angle_beta   90.00
_cell.angle_gamma   90.00
#
_symmetry.space_group_name_H-M   'P 1'
#
loop_
_entity.id
_entity.type
_entity.pdbx_description
1 polymer ?
#
loop_
_entity_poly.entity_id
_entity_poly.type
_entity_poly.pdbx_seq_one_letter_code
_entity_poly.pdbx_strand_id
1 'polypeptide(L)'
;MFGMKNLQNTFRLLLILSLSLTAEQLYEGLNEEQLQRLTYLSDNIRCPKCTYGNISSSNAPISKDLKEEIAELIIIGYSDQEIFNLMEDRYGEYVILKTDPSKNRSLFIIPLIVLLISILLISTYTIKKSK
;
A
#
# COMPACT_ATOMS: atom_id res chain seq x y z
N MET A 1 -26.18 -40.25 -24.57
CA MET A 1 -26.44 -39.06 -23.74
C MET A 1 -25.46 -38.91 -22.54
N PHE A 2 -24.58 -39.85 -22.31
CA PHE A 2 -23.62 -39.86 -21.19
C PHE A 2 -22.25 -39.16 -21.50
N GLY A 3 -21.92 -38.94 -22.76
CA GLY A 3 -20.60 -38.42 -23.16
C GLY A 3 -20.39 -36.90 -23.01
N MET A 4 -21.43 -36.10 -23.17
CA MET A 4 -21.31 -34.63 -23.21
C MET A 4 -21.11 -34.00 -21.81
N LYS A 5 -21.71 -34.56 -20.77
CA LYS A 5 -21.53 -34.05 -19.40
C LYS A 5 -20.12 -34.30 -18.86
N ASN A 6 -19.53 -35.46 -19.22
CA ASN A 6 -18.14 -35.75 -18.84
C ASN A 6 -17.14 -34.86 -19.60
N LEU A 7 -17.38 -34.59 -20.88
CA LEU A 7 -16.53 -33.71 -21.68
C LEU A 7 -16.57 -32.27 -21.16
N GLN A 8 -17.73 -31.81 -20.72
CA GLN A 8 -17.90 -30.46 -20.15
C GLN A 8 -17.24 -30.31 -18.77
N ASN A 9 -17.25 -31.38 -17.95
CA ASN A 9 -16.55 -31.41 -16.67
C ASN A 9 -15.04 -31.48 -16.84
N THR A 10 -14.52 -32.28 -17.77
CA THR A 10 -13.07 -32.33 -18.05
C THR A 10 -12.57 -31.03 -18.65
N PHE A 11 -13.35 -30.35 -19.48
CA PHE A 11 -13.01 -29.03 -20.00
C PHE A 11 -12.97 -27.96 -18.90
N ARG A 12 -13.92 -27.98 -17.95
CA ARG A 12 -13.89 -27.09 -16.77
C ARG A 12 -12.70 -27.34 -15.87
N LEU A 13 -12.37 -28.61 -15.64
CA LEU A 13 -11.20 -28.99 -14.82
C LEU A 13 -9.88 -28.55 -15.47
N LEU A 14 -9.76 -28.69 -16.79
CA LEU A 14 -8.62 -28.22 -17.58
C LEU A 14 -8.51 -26.69 -17.55
N LEU A 15 -9.63 -25.98 -17.59
CA LEU A 15 -9.68 -24.51 -17.57
C LEU A 15 -9.30 -23.96 -16.18
N ILE A 16 -9.72 -24.64 -15.11
CA ILE A 16 -9.33 -24.29 -13.74
C ILE A 16 -7.84 -24.59 -13.52
N LEU A 17 -7.33 -25.70 -14.05
CA LEU A 17 -5.93 -26.07 -13.94
C LEU A 17 -5.01 -25.13 -14.73
N SER A 18 -5.46 -24.60 -15.89
CA SER A 18 -4.69 -23.63 -16.67
C SER A 18 -4.62 -22.25 -16.02
N LEU A 19 -5.64 -21.85 -15.24
CA LEU A 19 -5.63 -20.58 -14.51
C LEU A 19 -4.68 -20.58 -13.30
N SER A 20 -4.36 -21.75 -12.75
CA SER A 20 -3.47 -21.86 -11.59
C SER A 20 -1.99 -21.78 -11.95
N LEU A 21 -1.60 -21.93 -13.22
CA LEU A 21 -0.19 -21.99 -13.64
C LEU A 21 0.43 -20.61 -14.02
N THR A 22 -0.33 -19.54 -14.07
CA THR A 22 0.17 -18.26 -14.62
C THR A 22 0.60 -17.23 -13.58
N ALA A 23 0.46 -17.49 -12.28
CA ALA A 23 0.77 -16.52 -11.23
C ALA A 23 2.16 -16.69 -10.58
N GLU A 24 2.89 -17.78 -10.85
CA GLU A 24 4.02 -18.18 -10.00
C GLU A 24 5.42 -17.94 -10.58
N GLN A 25 5.55 -17.36 -11.76
CA GLN A 25 6.85 -17.27 -12.44
C GLN A 25 7.47 -15.86 -12.53
N LEU A 26 6.98 -14.87 -11.80
CA LEU A 26 7.48 -13.50 -11.99
C LEU A 26 8.67 -13.13 -11.08
N TYR A 27 8.91 -13.88 -10.01
CA TYR A 27 10.00 -13.60 -9.07
C TYR A 27 10.66 -14.90 -8.58
N GLU A 28 11.44 -15.56 -9.48
CA GLU A 28 12.31 -16.68 -9.11
C GLU A 28 13.35 -16.19 -8.10
N GLY A 29 13.24 -16.65 -6.86
CA GLY A 29 14.21 -16.36 -5.79
C GLY A 29 13.63 -15.80 -4.50
N LEU A 30 12.36 -15.37 -4.48
CA LEU A 30 11.71 -14.94 -3.25
C LEU A 30 10.95 -16.11 -2.60
N ASN A 31 11.06 -16.21 -1.27
CA ASN A 31 10.20 -17.11 -0.50
C ASN A 31 8.80 -16.49 -0.32
N GLU A 32 7.84 -17.26 0.15
CA GLU A 32 6.44 -16.85 0.32
C GLU A 32 6.29 -15.60 1.20
N GLU A 33 7.06 -15.50 2.27
CA GLU A 33 7.08 -14.34 3.17
C GLU A 33 7.61 -13.09 2.46
N GLN A 34 8.69 -13.23 1.70
CA GLN A 34 9.28 -12.15 0.92
C GLN A 34 8.35 -11.67 -0.18
N LEU A 35 7.60 -12.59 -0.81
CA LEU A 35 6.61 -12.26 -1.83
C LEU A 35 5.43 -11.48 -1.24
N GLN A 36 4.95 -11.85 -0.06
CA GLN A 36 3.92 -11.10 0.66
C GLN A 36 4.41 -9.70 1.03
N ARG A 37 5.66 -9.55 1.47
CA ARG A 37 6.28 -8.25 1.75
C ARG A 37 6.40 -7.40 0.48
N LEU A 38 6.83 -7.98 -0.64
CA LEU A 38 6.92 -7.31 -1.92
C LEU A 38 5.54 -6.79 -2.38
N THR A 39 4.51 -7.61 -2.23
CA THR A 39 3.13 -7.22 -2.55
C THR A 39 2.68 -6.06 -1.67
N TYR A 40 2.87 -6.17 -0.36
CA TYR A 40 2.53 -5.13 0.60
C TYR A 40 3.22 -3.80 0.28
N LEU A 41 4.52 -3.81 0.02
CA LEU A 41 5.28 -2.61 -0.33
C LEU A 41 4.81 -2.01 -1.66
N SER A 42 4.60 -2.86 -2.67
CA SER A 42 4.12 -2.43 -3.99
C SER A 42 2.72 -1.81 -3.96
N ASP A 43 1.86 -2.24 -3.04
CA ASP A 43 0.52 -1.68 -2.85
C ASP A 43 0.54 -0.33 -2.13
N ASN A 44 1.55 -0.09 -1.29
CA ASN A 44 1.68 1.11 -0.49
C ASN A 44 2.64 2.17 -1.08
N ILE A 45 3.27 1.89 -2.22
CA ILE A 45 4.14 2.83 -2.94
C ILE A 45 3.46 3.25 -4.24
N ARG A 46 3.34 4.56 -4.44
CA ARG A 46 2.79 5.14 -5.66
C ARG A 46 3.82 5.10 -6.79
N CYS A 47 3.35 4.82 -8.00
CA CYS A 47 4.19 4.93 -9.18
C CYS A 47 4.49 6.40 -9.52
N PRO A 48 5.76 6.85 -9.48
CA PRO A 48 6.12 8.28 -9.60
C PRO A 48 5.87 8.87 -10.99
N LYS A 49 5.80 8.04 -12.02
CA LYS A 49 5.55 8.46 -13.43
C LYS A 49 4.19 8.03 -13.97
N CYS A 50 3.35 7.42 -13.13
CA CYS A 50 2.01 7.02 -13.55
C CYS A 50 1.01 8.11 -13.17
N THR A 51 0.00 8.34 -13.99
CA THR A 51 -1.02 9.35 -13.73
C THR A 51 -1.82 9.01 -12.47
N TYR A 52 -2.10 7.73 -12.25
CA TYR A 52 -2.81 7.23 -11.06
C TYR A 52 -2.38 5.80 -10.74
N GLY A 53 -2.28 5.47 -9.45
CA GLY A 53 -2.10 4.11 -8.96
C GLY A 53 -0.79 3.87 -8.21
N ASN A 54 -0.76 2.69 -7.60
CA ASN A 54 0.42 2.15 -6.93
C ASN A 54 1.27 1.33 -7.92
N ILE A 55 2.45 0.92 -7.48
CA ILE A 55 3.36 0.11 -8.29
C ILE A 55 2.74 -1.24 -8.63
N SER A 56 1.96 -1.82 -7.72
CA SER A 56 1.32 -3.13 -7.89
C SER A 56 0.37 -3.13 -9.09
N SER A 57 -0.48 -2.11 -9.22
CA SER A 57 -1.51 -2.01 -10.27
C SER A 57 -0.99 -1.50 -11.61
N SER A 58 0.24 -1.00 -11.67
CA SER A 58 0.81 -0.40 -12.88
C SER A 58 1.61 -1.40 -13.71
N ASN A 59 1.36 -1.43 -15.02
CA ASN A 59 2.15 -2.18 -16.01
C ASN A 59 3.22 -1.33 -16.70
N ALA A 60 3.45 -0.09 -16.25
CA ALA A 60 4.49 0.76 -16.81
C ALA A 60 5.88 0.15 -16.58
N PRO A 61 6.84 0.34 -17.50
CA PRO A 61 8.21 -0.16 -17.35
C PRO A 61 8.83 0.26 -16.01
N ILE A 62 8.67 1.52 -15.63
CA ILE A 62 9.17 2.05 -14.35
C ILE A 62 8.60 1.32 -13.13
N SER A 63 7.37 0.84 -13.18
CA SER A 63 6.77 0.07 -12.08
C SER A 63 7.38 -1.32 -11.96
N LYS A 64 7.80 -1.92 -13.08
CA LYS A 64 8.51 -3.20 -13.08
C LYS A 64 9.89 -3.04 -12.48
N ASP A 65 10.63 -2.04 -12.93
CA ASP A 65 11.97 -1.72 -12.43
C ASP A 65 11.95 -1.46 -10.91
N LEU A 66 10.94 -0.72 -10.43
CA LEU A 66 10.76 -0.47 -8.99
C LEU A 66 10.41 -1.72 -8.19
N LYS A 67 9.60 -2.62 -8.74
CA LYS A 67 9.31 -3.91 -8.09
C LYS A 67 10.56 -4.77 -7.98
N GLU A 68 11.38 -4.82 -9.02
CA GLU A 68 12.65 -5.55 -9.02
C GLU A 68 13.61 -4.95 -7.99
N GLU A 69 13.75 -3.64 -7.93
CA GLU A 69 14.57 -2.94 -6.93
C GLU A 69 14.09 -3.25 -5.50
N ILE A 70 12.78 -3.20 -5.24
CA ILE A 70 12.23 -3.55 -3.93
C ILE A 70 12.46 -5.02 -3.60
N ALA A 71 12.34 -5.92 -4.56
CA ALA A 71 12.61 -7.35 -4.36
C ALA A 71 14.08 -7.60 -3.98
N GLU A 72 15.02 -6.93 -4.64
CA GLU A 72 16.45 -7.01 -4.29
C GLU A 72 16.72 -6.49 -2.87
N LEU A 73 16.11 -5.37 -2.47
CA LEU A 73 16.26 -4.82 -1.12
C LEU A 73 15.71 -5.78 -0.05
N ILE A 74 14.61 -6.48 -0.34
CA ILE A 74 14.05 -7.50 0.55
C ILE A 74 15.02 -8.69 0.69
N ILE A 75 15.62 -9.14 -0.41
CA ILE A 75 16.59 -10.26 -0.42
C ILE A 75 17.84 -9.89 0.38
N ILE A 76 18.33 -8.65 0.26
CA ILE A 76 19.49 -8.14 1.00
C ILE A 76 19.18 -8.03 2.50
N GLY A 77 17.90 -7.97 2.91
CA GLY A 77 17.47 -7.97 4.30
C GLY A 77 17.02 -6.62 4.85
N TYR A 78 16.73 -5.65 3.97
CA TYR A 78 16.15 -4.37 4.40
C TYR A 78 14.77 -4.58 5.04
N SER A 79 14.49 -3.80 6.08
CA SER A 79 13.17 -3.74 6.68
C SER A 79 12.21 -2.91 5.81
N ASP A 80 10.90 -3.14 5.97
CA ASP A 80 9.88 -2.41 5.20
C ASP A 80 9.97 -0.90 5.43
N GLN A 81 10.30 -0.48 6.65
CA GLN A 81 10.44 0.94 6.97
C GLN A 81 11.65 1.58 6.28
N GLU A 82 12.76 0.87 6.18
CA GLU A 82 13.96 1.34 5.47
C GLU A 82 13.68 1.46 3.97
N ILE A 83 12.93 0.52 3.40
CA ILE A 83 12.53 0.56 1.99
C ILE A 83 11.60 1.76 1.74
N PHE A 84 10.61 2.02 2.61
CA PHE A 84 9.76 3.20 2.50
C PHE A 84 10.58 4.50 2.58
N ASN A 85 11.50 4.62 3.53
CA ASN A 85 12.34 5.80 3.68
C ASN A 85 13.23 6.01 2.44
N LEU A 86 13.79 4.93 1.87
CA LEU A 86 14.61 5.01 0.67
C LEU A 86 13.80 5.48 -0.56
N MET A 87 12.56 5.00 -0.69
CA MET A 87 11.66 5.43 -1.76
C MET A 87 11.21 6.89 -1.56
N GLU A 88 10.94 7.31 -0.33
CA GLU A 88 10.62 8.69 0.03
C GLU A 88 11.79 9.64 -0.30
N ASP A 89 13.02 9.26 0.04
CA ASP A 89 14.22 10.06 -0.23
C ASP A 89 14.51 10.22 -1.73
N ARG A 90 14.25 9.19 -2.53
CA ARG A 90 14.52 9.22 -3.98
C ARG A 90 13.43 9.90 -4.80
N TYR A 91 12.18 9.67 -4.44
CA TYR A 91 11.04 10.07 -5.27
C TYR A 91 10.15 11.11 -4.60
N GLY A 92 10.39 11.43 -3.33
CA GLY A 92 9.64 12.40 -2.56
C GLY A 92 8.51 11.77 -1.73
N GLU A 93 8.05 12.52 -0.73
CA GLU A 93 7.04 12.08 0.26
C GLU A 93 5.70 11.63 -0.37
N TYR A 94 5.35 12.17 -1.54
CA TYR A 94 4.10 11.84 -2.23
C TYR A 94 4.03 10.40 -2.75
N VAL A 95 5.17 9.70 -2.80
CA VAL A 95 5.28 8.32 -3.27
C VAL A 95 4.73 7.33 -2.24
N ILE A 96 4.73 7.69 -0.96
CA ILE A 96 4.23 6.83 0.11
C ILE A 96 2.73 7.05 0.28
N LEU A 97 1.95 5.99 -0.03
CA LEU A 97 0.49 6.00 0.15
C LEU A 97 0.08 5.81 1.62
N LYS A 98 0.94 5.17 2.40
CA LYS A 98 0.71 4.96 3.82
C LYS A 98 0.94 6.26 4.58
N THR A 99 -0.13 6.90 5.00
CA THR A 99 -0.05 8.06 5.89
C THR A 99 0.35 7.60 7.29
N ASP A 100 1.53 8.01 7.74
CA ASP A 100 1.94 7.77 9.13
C ASP A 100 1.33 8.86 10.04
N PRO A 101 0.30 8.52 10.85
CA PRO A 101 -0.34 9.48 11.74
C PRO A 101 0.62 9.99 12.82
N SER A 102 1.76 9.34 13.04
CA SER A 102 2.76 9.78 14.02
C SER A 102 3.57 10.98 13.51
N LYS A 103 3.83 11.07 12.22
CA LYS A 103 4.54 12.22 11.60
C LYS A 103 3.74 13.53 11.66
N ASN A 104 2.40 13.44 11.69
CA ASN A 104 1.50 14.60 11.63
C ASN A 104 0.62 14.77 12.88
N ARG A 105 1.09 14.33 14.04
CA ARG A 105 0.36 14.50 15.31
C ARG A 105 -0.05 15.95 15.57
N SER A 106 0.79 16.88 15.19
CA SER A 106 0.52 18.33 15.35
C SER A 106 -0.75 18.77 14.63
N LEU A 107 -1.06 18.18 13.46
CA LEU A 107 -2.26 18.51 12.67
C LEU A 107 -3.56 18.17 13.44
N PHE A 108 -3.55 17.15 14.27
CA PHE A 108 -4.72 16.74 15.06
C PHE A 108 -4.76 17.41 16.43
N ILE A 109 -3.61 17.69 17.04
CA ILE A 109 -3.51 18.26 18.38
C ILE A 109 -3.82 19.76 18.37
N ILE A 110 -3.34 20.51 17.37
CA ILE A 110 -3.54 21.97 17.26
C ILE A 110 -5.04 22.35 17.24
N PRO A 111 -5.89 21.78 16.36
CA PRO A 111 -7.32 22.14 16.35
C PRO A 111 -8.03 21.74 17.65
N LEU A 112 -7.61 20.65 18.30
CA LEU A 112 -8.18 20.25 19.58
C LEU A 112 -7.87 21.25 20.70
N ILE A 113 -6.64 21.75 20.76
CA ILE A 113 -6.22 22.80 21.72
C ILE A 113 -7.00 24.10 21.49
N VAL A 114 -7.11 24.53 20.23
CA VAL A 114 -7.86 25.73 19.86
C VAL A 114 -9.33 25.62 20.29
N LEU A 115 -9.94 24.47 20.07
CA LEU A 115 -11.33 24.20 20.48
C LEU A 115 -11.49 24.26 22.00
N LEU A 116 -10.59 23.65 22.77
CA LEU A 116 -10.62 23.70 24.24
C LEU A 116 -10.47 25.13 24.77
N ILE A 117 -9.53 25.91 24.22
CA ILE A 117 -9.33 27.32 24.59
C ILE A 117 -10.59 28.12 24.28
N SER A 118 -11.22 27.91 23.12
CA SER A 118 -12.45 28.61 22.74
C SER A 118 -13.60 28.33 23.72
N ILE A 119 -13.78 27.07 24.10
CA ILE A 119 -14.80 26.67 25.08
C ILE A 119 -14.55 27.34 26.44
N LEU A 120 -13.29 27.36 26.90
CA LEU A 120 -12.92 28.01 28.16
C LEU A 120 -13.20 29.52 28.13
N LEU A 121 -12.85 30.19 27.04
CA LEU A 121 -13.11 31.64 26.90
C LEU A 121 -14.61 31.94 26.89
N ILE A 122 -15.40 31.19 26.16
CA ILE A 122 -16.87 31.34 26.11
C ILE A 122 -17.48 31.09 27.49
N SER A 123 -17.04 30.03 28.17
CA SER A 123 -17.53 29.67 29.51
C SER A 123 -17.23 30.77 30.53
N THR A 124 -16.00 31.30 30.55
CA THR A 124 -15.61 32.39 31.46
C THR A 124 -16.35 33.70 31.16
N TYR A 125 -16.57 33.99 29.86
CA TYR A 125 -17.33 35.16 29.44
C TYR A 125 -18.80 35.09 29.86
N THR A 126 -19.44 33.95 29.67
CA THR A 126 -20.86 33.74 30.06
C THR A 126 -21.06 33.79 31.55
N ILE A 127 -20.18 33.19 32.37
CA ILE A 127 -20.23 33.25 33.84
C ILE A 127 -20.03 34.68 34.33
N LYS A 128 -19.08 35.44 33.71
CA LYS A 128 -18.85 36.83 34.10
C LYS A 128 -20.03 37.75 33.76
N LYS A 129 -20.76 37.48 32.67
CA LYS A 129 -21.91 38.25 32.23
C LYS A 129 -23.17 37.94 33.02
N SER A 130 -23.27 36.74 33.62
CA SER A 130 -24.40 36.27 34.45
C SER A 130 -24.31 36.75 35.91
N LYS A 131 -23.21 37.37 36.31
CA LYS A 131 -23.00 37.97 37.63
C LYS A 131 -23.14 39.51 37.53
#